data_3fdfac4b65657a5baff0f78b3a20d08c
#
_entry.id   3fdfac4b65657a5baff0f78b3a20d08c
#
_cell.length_a   1.000
_cell.length_b   1.000
_cell.length_c   1.000
_cell.angle_alpha   90.00
_cell.angle_beta   90.00
_cell.angle_gamma   90.00
#
_symmetry.space_group_name_H-M   'P 1'
#
loop_
_entity.id
_entity.type
_entity.pdbx_description
1 polymer ?
#
loop_
_entity_poly.entity_id
_entity_poly.type
_entity_poly.pdbx_seq_one_letter_code
_entity_poly.pdbx_strand_id
1 'polypeptide(L)'
;KQEGKVFVNINPNIISTPRPVALTGHQYKYRVVAEDLNKDRIAYKAVKLPKYSTFSKKTGMLDWKPRPSQRGPNDIVLVAMDERGAMTSHEFQIHVFEDPSARRMINAGWPLMLSFVGAMFAWGMAQI
;
A
#
# COMPACT_ATOMS: atom_id res chain seq x y z
N LYS A 1 -17.86 -33.07 -37.34
CA LYS A 1 -18.62 -32.63 -36.22
C LYS A 1 -17.78 -31.96 -35.15
N GLN A 2 -18.22 -30.85 -34.64
CA GLN A 2 -17.54 -30.13 -33.62
C GLN A 2 -17.65 -30.89 -32.30
N GLU A 3 -16.53 -31.29 -31.79
CA GLU A 3 -16.55 -31.87 -30.48
C GLU A 3 -16.95 -30.82 -29.49
N GLY A 4 -17.75 -31.11 -28.59
CA GLY A 4 -18.21 -30.12 -27.66
C GLY A 4 -17.06 -29.46 -26.92
N LYS A 5 -16.22 -28.78 -27.66
CA LYS A 5 -15.11 -28.07 -27.05
C LYS A 5 -15.66 -26.89 -26.27
N VAL A 6 -15.68 -27.01 -24.99
CA VAL A 6 -16.23 -26.00 -24.14
C VAL A 6 -15.11 -25.03 -23.78
N PHE A 7 -15.37 -23.74 -23.98
CA PHE A 7 -14.44 -22.72 -23.51
C PHE A 7 -14.66 -22.54 -22.01
N VAL A 8 -13.60 -22.67 -21.26
CA VAL A 8 -13.64 -22.42 -19.82
C VAL A 8 -12.81 -21.18 -19.55
N ASN A 9 -13.45 -20.16 -19.01
CA ASN A 9 -12.73 -18.95 -18.65
C ASN A 9 -12.14 -19.14 -17.25
N ILE A 10 -10.84 -19.07 -17.18
CA ILE A 10 -10.11 -19.25 -15.92
C ILE A 10 -9.89 -17.89 -15.30
N ASN A 11 -10.21 -17.75 -14.02
CA ASN A 11 -10.03 -16.49 -13.33
C ASN A 11 -8.56 -16.08 -13.31
N PRO A 12 -8.29 -14.78 -13.32
CA PRO A 12 -6.91 -14.31 -13.17
C PRO A 12 -6.28 -14.85 -11.90
N ASN A 13 -5.00 -15.14 -11.97
CA ASN A 13 -4.24 -15.66 -10.85
C ASN A 13 -3.29 -14.59 -10.34
N ILE A 14 -3.46 -14.17 -9.09
CA ILE A 14 -2.60 -13.14 -8.50
C ILE A 14 -1.29 -13.79 -8.07
N ILE A 15 -0.20 -13.28 -8.63
CA ILE A 15 1.13 -13.87 -8.39
C ILE A 15 2.03 -12.98 -7.56
N SER A 16 1.59 -11.77 -7.24
CA SER A 16 2.37 -10.86 -6.41
C SER A 16 1.96 -10.96 -4.95
N THR A 17 2.88 -10.59 -4.08
CA THR A 17 2.65 -10.62 -2.64
C THR A 17 3.06 -9.28 -2.05
N PRO A 18 2.16 -8.60 -1.31
CA PRO A 18 2.51 -7.32 -0.71
C PRO A 18 3.36 -7.52 0.53
N ARG A 19 4.18 -6.51 0.84
CA ARG A 19 4.85 -6.48 2.13
C ARG A 19 3.79 -6.24 3.21
N PRO A 20 3.82 -6.98 4.31
CA PRO A 20 2.77 -6.87 5.32
C PRO A 20 2.93 -5.70 6.28
N VAL A 21 4.02 -4.96 6.19
CA VAL A 21 4.36 -3.92 7.16
C VAL A 21 4.68 -2.61 6.44
N ALA A 22 4.27 -1.50 7.03
CA ALA A 22 4.61 -0.16 6.58
C ALA A 22 4.95 0.71 7.78
N LEU A 23 5.66 1.80 7.53
CA LEU A 23 6.03 2.75 8.57
C LEU A 23 5.38 4.10 8.28
N THR A 24 4.97 4.79 9.34
CA THR A 24 4.41 6.13 9.17
C THR A 24 5.41 7.05 8.51
N GLY A 25 4.94 7.86 7.58
CA GLY A 25 5.78 8.83 6.88
C GLY A 25 6.67 8.25 5.80
N HIS A 26 6.63 6.95 5.59
CA HIS A 26 7.45 6.30 4.57
C HIS A 26 6.57 5.82 3.43
N GLN A 27 7.09 5.91 2.22
CA GLN A 27 6.35 5.50 1.03
C GLN A 27 6.18 3.98 1.02
N TYR A 28 4.94 3.54 0.85
CA TYR A 28 4.63 2.13 0.64
C TYR A 28 4.12 1.99 -0.78
N LYS A 29 4.76 1.13 -1.56
CA LYS A 29 4.34 0.86 -2.93
C LYS A 29 4.17 -0.63 -3.13
N TYR A 30 3.07 -0.99 -3.76
CA TYR A 30 2.81 -2.37 -4.09
C TYR A 30 2.13 -2.44 -5.45
N ARG A 31 2.71 -3.20 -6.35
CA ARG A 31 2.10 -3.46 -7.64
C ARG A 31 1.47 -4.83 -7.61
N VAL A 32 0.16 -4.89 -7.76
CA VAL A 32 -0.51 -6.17 -7.89
C VAL A 32 -0.26 -6.68 -9.31
N VAL A 33 0.10 -7.95 -9.41
CA VAL A 33 0.35 -8.60 -10.69
C VAL A 33 -0.47 -9.87 -10.75
N ALA A 34 -1.20 -10.03 -11.83
CA ALA A 34 -2.00 -11.22 -12.07
C ALA A 34 -1.67 -11.78 -13.45
N GLU A 35 -1.83 -13.08 -13.56
CA GLU A 35 -1.68 -13.79 -14.83
C GLU A 35 -3.02 -14.34 -15.25
N ASP A 36 -3.25 -14.39 -16.54
CA ASP A 36 -4.44 -15.01 -17.10
C ASP A 36 -4.00 -16.15 -18.00
N LEU A 37 -4.41 -17.37 -17.65
CA LEU A 37 -4.05 -18.54 -18.43
C LEU A 37 -4.69 -18.52 -19.82
N ASN A 38 -5.77 -17.78 -19.99
CA ASN A 38 -6.37 -17.56 -21.31
C ASN A 38 -5.67 -16.45 -22.09
N LYS A 39 -4.68 -15.81 -21.47
CA LYS A 39 -3.93 -14.70 -22.06
C LYS A 39 -4.78 -13.50 -22.37
N ASP A 40 -5.84 -13.31 -21.62
CA ASP A 40 -6.66 -12.11 -21.71
C ASP A 40 -5.95 -10.95 -21.04
N ARG A 41 -6.31 -9.75 -21.43
CA ARG A 41 -5.83 -8.57 -20.72
C ARG A 41 -6.43 -8.54 -19.33
N ILE A 42 -5.65 -8.01 -18.41
CA ILE A 42 -6.09 -7.90 -17.04
C ILE A 42 -6.20 -6.44 -16.67
N ALA A 43 -7.35 -6.07 -16.13
CA ALA A 43 -7.57 -4.76 -15.55
C ALA A 43 -7.60 -4.91 -14.04
N TYR A 44 -7.22 -3.86 -13.36
CA TYR A 44 -7.18 -3.86 -11.91
C TYR A 44 -8.14 -2.82 -11.36
N LYS A 45 -8.65 -3.09 -10.18
CA LYS A 45 -9.58 -2.19 -9.52
C LYS A 45 -9.34 -2.27 -8.03
N ALA A 46 -9.48 -1.13 -7.34
CA ALA A 46 -9.41 -1.10 -5.90
C ALA A 46 -10.81 -1.04 -5.33
N VAL A 47 -11.11 -1.94 -4.42
CA VAL A 47 -12.41 -1.98 -3.74
C VAL A 47 -12.29 -1.31 -2.37
N LYS A 48 -11.16 -1.51 -1.68
CA LYS A 48 -10.94 -0.90 -0.39
C LYS A 48 -9.49 -0.48 -0.29
N LEU A 49 -9.27 0.78 0.06
CA LEU A 49 -7.94 1.35 0.17
C LEU A 49 -7.82 2.16 1.46
N PRO A 50 -6.62 2.31 2.00
CA PRO A 50 -6.41 3.24 3.09
C PRO A 50 -6.64 4.67 2.61
N LYS A 51 -7.05 5.54 3.52
CA LYS A 51 -7.17 6.96 3.18
C LYS A 51 -5.82 7.49 2.73
N TYR A 52 -5.87 8.47 1.84
CA TYR A 52 -4.68 9.16 1.35
C TYR A 52 -3.76 8.28 0.50
N SER A 53 -4.29 7.16 0.01
CA SER A 53 -3.56 6.34 -0.94
C SER A 53 -4.09 6.57 -2.35
N THR A 54 -3.29 6.17 -3.33
CA THR A 54 -3.71 6.21 -4.73
C THR A 54 -3.51 4.83 -5.34
N PHE A 55 -4.32 4.53 -6.33
CA PHE A 55 -4.21 3.25 -7.03
C PHE A 55 -4.37 3.48 -8.52
N SER A 56 -3.42 2.97 -9.30
CA SER A 56 -3.48 3.07 -10.75
C SER A 56 -4.12 1.82 -11.33
N LYS A 57 -5.25 2.00 -11.97
CA LYS A 57 -5.94 0.88 -12.63
C LYS A 57 -5.14 0.30 -13.77
N LYS A 58 -4.32 1.12 -14.42
CA LYS A 58 -3.54 0.68 -15.56
C LYS A 58 -2.36 -0.19 -15.15
N THR A 59 -1.67 0.22 -14.11
CA THR A 59 -0.43 -0.44 -13.71
C THR A 59 -0.61 -1.38 -12.53
N GLY A 60 -1.72 -1.27 -11.81
CA GLY A 60 -1.94 -2.06 -10.60
C GLY A 60 -1.13 -1.55 -9.42
N MET A 61 -0.66 -0.32 -9.47
CA MET A 61 0.22 0.21 -8.43
C MET A 61 -0.57 0.89 -7.34
N LEU A 62 -0.40 0.41 -6.12
CA LEU A 62 -0.86 1.06 -4.91
C LEU A 62 0.29 1.90 -4.37
N ASP A 63 0.01 3.16 -4.10
CA ASP A 63 1.00 4.11 -3.61
C ASP A 63 0.41 4.79 -2.38
N TRP A 64 1.11 4.70 -1.25
CA TRP A 64 0.56 5.14 0.01
C TRP A 64 1.67 5.56 0.96
N LYS A 65 1.45 6.68 1.62
CA LYS A 65 2.37 7.16 2.65
C LYS A 65 1.57 7.23 3.95
N PRO A 66 1.66 6.19 4.79
CA PRO A 66 0.82 6.14 5.98
C PRO A 66 1.04 7.31 6.91
N ARG A 67 -0.04 7.80 7.48
CA ARG A 67 0.00 8.88 8.47
C ARG A 67 -0.02 8.30 9.88
N PRO A 68 0.43 9.07 10.88
CA PRO A 68 0.41 8.57 12.26
C PRO A 68 -0.97 8.08 12.72
N SER A 69 -2.04 8.69 12.22
CA SER A 69 -3.39 8.28 12.58
C SER A 69 -3.76 6.93 12.00
N GLN A 70 -2.96 6.40 11.09
CA GLN A 70 -3.25 5.13 10.42
C GLN A 70 -2.45 3.96 10.97
N ARG A 71 -1.84 4.12 12.13
CA ARG A 71 -1.12 3.02 12.78
C ARG A 71 -2.08 1.87 13.05
N GLY A 72 -1.55 0.68 13.00
CA GLY A 72 -2.31 -0.54 13.17
C GLY A 72 -2.67 -1.20 11.86
N PRO A 73 -3.61 -2.12 11.88
CA PRO A 73 -3.97 -2.86 10.67
C PRO A 73 -4.81 -2.00 9.72
N ASN A 74 -4.50 -2.11 8.44
CA ASN A 74 -5.24 -1.44 7.39
C ASN A 74 -5.60 -2.48 6.35
N ASP A 75 -6.90 -2.61 6.07
CA ASP A 75 -7.38 -3.60 5.13
C ASP A 75 -7.37 -3.05 3.72
N ILE A 76 -6.90 -3.85 2.79
CA ILE A 76 -6.88 -3.49 1.38
C ILE A 76 -7.55 -4.61 0.59
N VAL A 77 -8.37 -4.23 -0.36
CA VAL A 77 -9.02 -5.19 -1.26
C VAL A 77 -8.83 -4.68 -2.68
N LEU A 78 -8.12 -5.47 -3.47
CA LEU A 78 -7.91 -5.20 -4.88
C LEU A 78 -8.55 -6.32 -5.68
N VAL A 79 -8.86 -6.04 -6.93
CA VAL A 79 -9.49 -7.02 -7.81
C VAL A 79 -8.75 -7.02 -9.14
N ALA A 80 -8.44 -8.19 -9.63
CA ALA A 80 -7.97 -8.39 -10.99
C ALA A 80 -9.12 -8.95 -11.81
N MET A 81 -9.33 -8.41 -12.98
CA MET A 81 -10.45 -8.78 -13.84
C MET A 81 -9.96 -8.96 -15.26
N ASP A 82 -10.37 -10.04 -15.91
CA ASP A 82 -10.03 -10.26 -17.30
C ASP A 82 -11.06 -9.62 -18.23
N GLU A 83 -10.83 -9.71 -19.52
CA GLU A 83 -11.72 -9.08 -20.52
C GLU A 83 -13.10 -9.73 -20.55
N ARG A 84 -13.23 -10.91 -20.04
CA ARG A 84 -14.49 -11.66 -20.07
C ARG A 84 -15.29 -11.51 -18.80
N GLY A 85 -14.79 -10.72 -17.86
CA GLY A 85 -15.50 -10.44 -16.63
C GLY A 85 -15.16 -11.35 -15.47
N ALA A 86 -14.28 -12.32 -15.64
CA ALA A 86 -13.85 -13.15 -14.52
C ALA A 86 -12.97 -12.34 -13.60
N MET A 87 -13.17 -12.48 -12.29
CA MET A 87 -12.50 -11.64 -11.30
C MET A 87 -11.86 -12.47 -10.22
N THR A 88 -10.77 -11.96 -9.69
CA THR A 88 -10.12 -12.54 -8.51
C THR A 88 -9.88 -11.42 -7.52
N SER A 89 -10.34 -11.64 -6.31
CA SER A 89 -10.18 -10.69 -5.22
C SER A 89 -8.85 -10.95 -4.51
N HIS A 90 -8.18 -9.87 -4.15
CA HIS A 90 -6.91 -9.92 -3.44
C HIS A 90 -7.08 -9.10 -2.16
N GLU A 91 -7.29 -9.79 -1.06
CA GLU A 91 -7.54 -9.16 0.22
C GLU A 91 -6.33 -9.36 1.11
N PHE A 92 -5.84 -8.28 1.68
CA PHE A 92 -4.70 -8.37 2.56
C PHE A 92 -4.71 -7.20 3.53
N GLN A 93 -3.85 -7.31 4.53
CA GLN A 93 -3.77 -6.32 5.59
C GLN A 93 -2.33 -5.82 5.66
N ILE A 94 -2.18 -4.51 5.79
CA ILE A 94 -0.88 -3.90 6.00
C ILE A 94 -0.86 -3.32 7.40
N HIS A 95 0.07 -3.76 8.21
CA HIS A 95 0.19 -3.27 9.58
C HIS A 95 1.17 -2.11 9.61
N VAL A 96 0.69 -0.95 10.04
CA VAL A 96 1.48 0.27 10.06
C VAL A 96 2.04 0.48 11.45
N PHE A 97 3.36 0.67 11.51
CA PHE A 97 4.06 0.98 12.76
C PHE A 97 4.58 2.41 12.70
N GLU A 98 4.79 2.98 13.86
CA GLU A 98 5.35 4.32 13.96
C GLU A 98 6.83 4.27 13.59
N ASP A 99 7.27 5.29 12.85
CA ASP A 99 8.69 5.42 12.55
C ASP A 99 9.44 5.76 13.84
N PRO A 100 10.37 4.91 14.29
CA PRO A 100 11.09 5.18 15.53
C PRO A 100 11.92 6.46 15.50
N SER A 101 12.38 6.87 14.31
CA SER A 101 13.20 8.08 14.25
C SER A 101 12.39 9.34 14.55
N ALA A 102 11.12 9.37 14.16
CA ALA A 102 10.26 10.51 14.50
C ALA A 102 10.10 10.63 16.01
N ARG A 103 9.87 9.52 16.66
CA ARG A 103 9.74 9.53 18.12
C ARG A 103 11.04 9.94 18.79
N ARG A 104 12.16 9.49 18.25
CA ARG A 104 13.47 9.83 18.80
C ARG A 104 13.73 11.33 18.74
N MET A 105 13.33 11.97 17.65
CA MET A 105 13.49 13.42 17.53
C MET A 105 12.66 14.15 18.58
N ILE A 106 11.44 13.72 18.81
CA ILE A 106 10.59 14.34 19.82
C ILE A 106 11.22 14.16 21.20
N ASN A 107 11.71 12.97 21.49
CA ASN A 107 12.28 12.68 22.80
C ASN A 107 13.62 13.34 23.04
N ALA A 108 14.26 13.84 22.00
CA ALA A 108 15.51 14.58 22.13
C ALA A 108 15.30 16.00 22.64
N GLY A 109 14.05 16.37 22.91
CA GLY A 109 13.78 17.68 23.50
C GLY A 109 13.92 18.83 22.53
N TRP A 110 13.68 18.63 21.30
CA TRP A 110 13.65 19.70 20.31
C TRP A 110 12.51 20.61 20.65
N PRO A 111 12.79 21.77 21.20
CA PRO A 111 11.70 22.64 21.67
C PRO A 111 10.88 23.20 20.51
N LEU A 112 11.26 23.12 20.53
CA LEU A 112 10.69 23.30 19.90
C LEU A 112 10.49 23.43 18.80
N MET A 113 10.69 23.55 18.56
CA MET A 113 10.67 23.19 17.73
C MET A 113 10.24 23.56 17.18
N LEU A 114 10.52 24.26 17.74
CA LEU A 114 10.54 24.26 17.48
C LEU A 114 10.57 24.78 17.32
N SER A 115 10.90 25.55 17.70
CA SER A 115 11.36 25.73 17.74
C SER A 115 11.75 26.03 17.06
N PHE A 116 12.23 26.40 16.90
CA PHE A 116 12.91 26.23 16.61
C PHE A 116 13.18 26.34 16.22
N VAL A 117 13.35 26.89 16.44
CA VAL A 117 13.97 26.62 16.52
C VAL A 117 14.42 26.56 16.65
N GLY A 118 14.78 26.98 17.04
CA GLY A 118 15.47 26.47 17.45
C GLY A 118 15.94 26.37 17.50
N ALA A 119 16.41 26.96 17.99
CA ALA A 119 17.07 26.44 18.23
C ALA A 119 17.42 26.30 17.97
N MET A 120 17.72 26.81 18.16
CA MET A 120 18.20 26.38 18.22
C MET A 120 18.37 26.20 18.35
N PHE A 121 18.63 26.48 18.76
CA PHE A 121 19.04 26.01 19.22
C PHE A 121 19.28 25.78 19.60
N ALA A 122 19.68 26.17 20.09
CA ALA A 122 20.05 25.64 20.69
C ALA A 122 20.23 25.49 21.09
N TRP A 123 20.67 25.84 21.55
CA TRP A 123 20.88 25.34 22.14
C TRP A 123 21.02 25.09 22.63
N GLY A 124 21.16 25.25 22.72
CA GLY A 124 21.23 24.55 23.45
C GLY A 124 21.13 24.15 23.71
N MET A 125 21.31 24.26 24.10
CA MET A 125 21.37 23.56 24.42
C MET A 125 21.41 23.00 24.86
N ALA A 126 21.81 22.95 24.91
CA ALA A 126 21.99 22.01 25.34
C ALA A 126 21.73 21.67 26.39
N GLN A 127 21.63 21.67 26.83
CA GLN A 127 21.25 21.11 27.72
C GLN A 127 20.42 20.34 27.82
N ILE A 128 20.54 19.80 27.82
CA ILE A 128 20.00 18.75 27.88
C ILE A 128 19.82 17.80 27.33
#